data_7c0d02de605afbc2345c25df069ded7d
#
_entry.id   7c0d02de605afbc2345c25df069ded7d
#
_cell.length_a   1.000
_cell.length_b   1.000
_cell.length_c   1.000
_cell.angle_alpha   90.00
_cell.angle_beta   90.00
_cell.angle_gamma   90.00
#
_symmetry.space_group_name_H-M   'P 1'
#
loop_
_entity.id
_entity.type
_entity.pdbx_description
1 polymer ?
#
loop_
_entity_poly.entity_id
_entity_poly.type
_entity_poly.pdbx_seq_one_letter_code
_entity_poly.pdbx_strand_id
1 'polypeptide(L)'
;GLDMSGNKSLHAANRAKNDEFYTELADIDKELRHYKHHFKNKTVYCNCDDPRVSNFFHYFSHNFETLGLKKLMATCYKSQAADLFSQNDSEEAVYLIYEGDKNGNRIPDPSEIQVLPLQGDGDFRSEECIALLKQADIVVTNPPFSLFREYVAQLVEYGKKFLIIGNQNAITY
;
A
#
# COMPACT_ATOMS: atom_id res chain seq x y z
N GLY A 1 -22.96 -5.86 38.01
CA GLY A 1 -22.95 -6.80 36.93
C GLY A 1 -22.07 -6.40 35.77
N LEU A 2 -21.39 -7.35 35.21
CA LEU A 2 -20.55 -7.12 34.02
C LEU A 2 -21.42 -6.67 32.87
N ASP A 3 -21.07 -5.50 32.31
CA ASP A 3 -21.78 -4.98 31.14
C ASP A 3 -21.35 -5.78 29.90
N MET A 4 -22.14 -6.78 29.56
CA MET A 4 -21.91 -7.62 28.38
C MET A 4 -22.20 -6.90 27.06
N SER A 5 -22.92 -5.77 27.10
CA SER A 5 -23.28 -5.02 25.90
C SER A 5 -22.07 -4.35 25.25
N GLY A 6 -21.12 -3.86 26.06
CA GLY A 6 -19.90 -3.24 25.55
C GLY A 6 -19.02 -4.20 24.75
N ASN A 7 -18.90 -5.45 25.22
CA ASN A 7 -18.11 -6.48 24.53
C ASN A 7 -18.75 -6.90 23.20
N LYS A 8 -20.06 -7.03 23.15
CA LYS A 8 -20.78 -7.37 21.92
C LYS A 8 -20.62 -6.27 20.87
N SER A 9 -20.71 -5.01 21.30
CA SER A 9 -20.51 -3.85 20.43
C SER A 9 -19.10 -3.81 19.86
N LEU A 10 -18.09 -4.07 20.71
CA LEU A 10 -16.69 -4.10 20.27
C LEU A 10 -16.42 -5.22 19.26
N HIS A 11 -16.96 -6.42 19.50
CA HIS A 11 -16.82 -7.56 18.58
C HIS A 11 -17.51 -7.28 17.24
N ALA A 12 -18.69 -6.65 17.25
CA ALA A 12 -19.39 -6.28 16.03
C ALA A 12 -18.60 -5.24 15.23
N ALA A 13 -18.02 -4.23 15.91
CA ALA A 13 -17.18 -3.23 15.27
C ALA A 13 -15.92 -3.84 14.64
N ASN A 14 -15.27 -4.78 15.34
CA ASN A 14 -14.10 -5.47 14.82
C ASN A 14 -14.44 -6.34 13.60
N ARG A 15 -15.57 -7.02 13.62
CA ARG A 15 -16.03 -7.80 12.47
C ARG A 15 -16.34 -6.91 11.27
N ALA A 16 -16.98 -5.76 11.51
CA ALA A 16 -17.30 -4.81 10.45
C ALA A 16 -16.02 -4.26 9.81
N LYS A 17 -14.98 -3.95 10.59
CA LYS A 17 -13.69 -3.51 10.06
C LYS A 17 -13.01 -4.59 9.24
N ASN A 18 -13.04 -5.84 9.71
CA ASN A 18 -12.46 -6.97 8.98
C ASN A 18 -13.21 -7.21 7.68
N ASP A 19 -14.54 -7.16 7.70
CA ASP A 19 -15.35 -7.34 6.50
C ASP A 19 -15.08 -6.23 5.48
N GLU A 20 -14.96 -4.98 5.93
CA GLU A 20 -14.61 -3.85 5.08
C GLU A 20 -13.23 -4.03 4.47
N PHE A 21 -12.25 -4.46 5.27
CA PHE A 21 -10.89 -4.72 4.80
C PHE A 21 -10.87 -5.78 3.70
N TYR A 22 -11.52 -6.93 3.91
CA TYR A 22 -11.57 -7.99 2.91
C TYR A 22 -12.34 -7.57 1.66
N THR A 23 -13.38 -6.77 1.82
CA THR A 23 -14.13 -6.22 0.69
C THR A 23 -13.25 -5.32 -0.16
N GLU A 24 -12.45 -4.44 0.48
CA GLU A 24 -11.53 -3.56 -0.23
C GLU A 24 -10.43 -4.34 -0.95
N LEU A 25 -9.89 -5.40 -0.33
CA LEU A 25 -8.91 -6.26 -1.00
C LEU A 25 -9.52 -6.96 -2.22
N ALA A 26 -10.75 -7.43 -2.10
CA ALA A 26 -11.47 -8.06 -3.21
C ALA A 26 -11.74 -7.06 -4.33
N ASP A 27 -12.09 -5.82 -4.00
CA ASP A 27 -12.31 -4.77 -4.98
C ASP A 27 -11.02 -4.43 -5.73
N ILE A 28 -9.90 -4.33 -5.02
CA ILE A 28 -8.59 -4.12 -5.64
C ILE A 28 -8.26 -5.27 -6.59
N ASP A 29 -8.46 -6.51 -6.15
CA ASP A 29 -8.21 -7.68 -6.97
C ASP A 29 -9.04 -7.66 -8.24
N LYS A 30 -10.31 -7.29 -8.14
CA LYS A 30 -11.22 -7.18 -9.26
C LYS A 30 -10.77 -6.09 -10.25
N GLU A 31 -10.37 -4.92 -9.72
CA GLU A 31 -9.88 -3.82 -10.55
C GLU A 31 -8.58 -4.19 -11.28
N LEU A 32 -7.71 -4.99 -10.65
CA LEU A 32 -6.43 -5.40 -11.22
C LEU A 32 -6.51 -6.67 -12.07
N ARG A 33 -7.68 -7.30 -12.18
CA ARG A 33 -7.83 -8.61 -12.80
C ARG A 33 -7.21 -8.73 -14.20
N HIS A 34 -7.32 -7.67 -15.01
CA HIS A 34 -6.80 -7.66 -16.37
C HIS A 34 -5.34 -7.22 -16.46
N TYR A 35 -4.74 -6.82 -15.34
CA TYR A 35 -3.40 -6.23 -15.30
C TYR A 35 -2.40 -7.08 -14.52
N LYS A 36 -2.82 -8.22 -13.95
CA LYS A 36 -1.97 -9.03 -13.07
C LYS A 36 -0.66 -9.46 -13.74
N HIS A 37 -0.71 -9.77 -15.02
CA HIS A 37 0.48 -10.22 -15.77
C HIS A 37 1.54 -9.12 -15.92
N HIS A 38 1.16 -7.85 -15.76
CA HIS A 38 2.12 -6.75 -15.84
C HIS A 38 3.04 -6.68 -14.62
N PHE A 39 2.69 -7.34 -13.53
CA PHE A 39 3.42 -7.25 -12.26
C PHE A 39 4.54 -8.28 -12.14
N LYS A 40 4.58 -9.29 -12.99
CA LYS A 40 5.56 -10.36 -12.90
C LYS A 40 6.98 -9.82 -12.99
N ASN A 41 7.80 -10.12 -11.97
CA ASN A 41 9.19 -9.70 -11.86
C ASN A 41 9.38 -8.18 -11.85
N LYS A 42 8.41 -7.46 -11.29
CA LYS A 42 8.43 -6.00 -11.22
C LYS A 42 8.52 -5.50 -9.78
N THR A 43 9.13 -4.34 -9.63
CA THR A 43 9.13 -3.58 -8.37
C THR A 43 7.94 -2.65 -8.38
N VAL A 44 7.06 -2.82 -7.39
CA VAL A 44 5.83 -2.03 -7.23
C VAL A 44 6.03 -1.00 -6.12
N TYR A 45 5.57 0.21 -6.35
CA TYR A 45 5.66 1.32 -5.40
C TYR A 45 4.27 1.93 -5.18
N CYS A 46 3.89 2.06 -3.90
CA CYS A 46 2.64 2.68 -3.48
C CYS A 46 2.98 3.93 -2.65
N ASN A 47 2.50 5.08 -3.08
CA ASN A 47 2.85 6.35 -2.44
C ASN A 47 1.89 6.69 -1.31
N CYS A 48 2.41 7.24 -0.20
CA CYS A 48 1.63 7.53 1.00
C CYS A 48 0.69 8.75 0.89
N ASP A 49 0.77 9.50 -0.18
CA ASP A 49 -0.22 10.55 -0.45
C ASP A 49 -1.58 9.96 -0.84
N ASP A 50 -1.60 8.67 -1.10
CA ASP A 50 -2.82 7.93 -1.37
C ASP A 50 -3.45 7.48 -0.04
N PRO A 51 -4.71 7.88 0.24
CA PRO A 51 -5.37 7.44 1.48
C PRO A 51 -5.62 5.93 1.54
N ARG A 52 -5.49 5.21 0.43
CA ARG A 52 -5.67 3.76 0.35
C ARG A 52 -4.36 2.99 0.34
N VAL A 53 -3.22 3.64 0.61
CA VAL A 53 -1.89 2.99 0.49
C VAL A 53 -1.79 1.73 1.36
N SER A 54 -2.39 1.74 2.55
CA SER A 54 -2.36 0.58 3.44
C SER A 54 -3.02 -0.65 2.81
N ASN A 55 -4.15 -0.47 2.14
CA ASN A 55 -4.85 -1.55 1.48
C ASN A 55 -4.10 -2.06 0.25
N PHE A 56 -3.49 -1.16 -0.50
CA PHE A 56 -2.63 -1.55 -1.62
C PHE A 56 -1.43 -2.37 -1.14
N PHE A 57 -0.79 -1.92 -0.08
CA PHE A 57 0.34 -2.67 0.50
C PHE A 57 -0.09 -4.06 0.96
N HIS A 58 -1.22 -4.16 1.66
CA HIS A 58 -1.76 -5.45 2.08
C HIS A 58 -2.06 -6.35 0.88
N TYR A 59 -2.71 -5.80 -0.13
CA TYR A 59 -3.04 -6.58 -1.33
C TYR A 59 -1.78 -7.13 -2.00
N PHE A 60 -0.80 -6.29 -2.28
CA PHE A 60 0.40 -6.70 -2.99
C PHE A 60 1.31 -7.60 -2.15
N SER A 61 1.37 -7.40 -0.83
CA SER A 61 2.17 -8.25 0.03
C SER A 61 1.55 -9.65 0.16
N HIS A 62 0.22 -9.74 0.30
CA HIS A 62 -0.47 -11.02 0.37
C HIS A 62 -0.47 -11.78 -0.96
N ASN A 63 -0.40 -11.08 -2.07
CA ASN A 63 -0.39 -11.68 -3.41
C ASN A 63 0.99 -11.63 -4.06
N PHE A 64 2.04 -11.40 -3.28
CA PHE A 64 3.39 -11.18 -3.77
C PHE A 64 3.86 -12.32 -4.65
N GLU A 65 3.76 -13.55 -4.16
CA GLU A 65 4.19 -14.75 -4.89
C GLU A 65 3.27 -15.05 -6.06
N THR A 66 1.95 -14.91 -5.87
CA THR A 66 0.95 -15.15 -6.92
C THR A 66 1.15 -14.22 -8.11
N LEU A 67 1.45 -12.94 -7.83
CA LEU A 67 1.72 -11.94 -8.86
C LEU A 67 3.14 -12.04 -9.41
N GLY A 68 4.02 -12.73 -8.70
CA GLY A 68 5.42 -12.87 -9.09
C GLY A 68 6.23 -11.60 -8.93
N LEU A 69 5.92 -10.78 -7.93
CA LEU A 69 6.61 -9.51 -7.71
C LEU A 69 8.08 -9.72 -7.37
N LYS A 70 8.91 -8.77 -7.78
CA LYS A 70 10.32 -8.72 -7.39
C LYS A 70 10.50 -8.02 -6.05
N LYS A 71 9.81 -6.92 -5.85
CA LYS A 71 9.92 -6.08 -4.66
C LYS A 71 8.69 -5.21 -4.52
N LEU A 72 8.27 -4.99 -3.29
CA LEU A 72 7.16 -4.08 -2.97
C LEU A 72 7.67 -2.98 -2.05
N MET A 73 7.41 -1.73 -2.42
CA MET A 73 7.76 -0.56 -1.63
C MET A 73 6.52 0.28 -1.40
N ALA A 74 6.45 0.91 -0.23
CA ALA A 74 5.41 1.87 0.08
C ALA A 74 5.96 2.95 0.98
N THR A 75 5.43 4.16 0.85
CA THR A 75 5.70 5.24 1.79
C THR A 75 4.43 5.49 2.59
N CYS A 76 4.55 5.74 3.88
CA CYS A 76 3.41 5.89 4.77
C CYS A 76 3.63 7.05 5.73
N TYR A 77 2.57 7.83 5.96
CA TYR A 77 2.56 8.73 7.10
C TYR A 77 2.52 7.91 8.39
N LYS A 78 2.92 8.53 9.48
CA LYS A 78 2.92 7.91 10.81
C LYS A 78 1.62 7.18 11.14
N SER A 79 0.49 7.85 10.93
CA SER A 79 -0.82 7.28 11.25
C SER A 79 -1.14 6.02 10.44
N GLN A 80 -0.74 6.00 9.17
CA GLN A 80 -0.92 4.84 8.31
C GLN A 80 0.00 3.69 8.69
N ALA A 81 1.24 4.01 9.09
CA ALA A 81 2.18 3.00 9.55
C ALA A 81 1.70 2.31 10.83
N ALA A 82 1.04 3.03 11.73
CA ALA A 82 0.46 2.45 12.93
C ALA A 82 -0.68 1.48 12.60
N ASP A 83 -1.46 1.74 11.56
CA ASP A 83 -2.51 0.84 11.11
C ASP A 83 -1.94 -0.43 10.47
N LEU A 84 -0.79 -0.34 9.81
CA LEU A 84 -0.11 -1.49 9.21
C LEU A 84 0.65 -2.31 10.24
N PHE A 85 1.30 -1.65 11.18
CA PHE A 85 2.16 -2.28 12.17
C PHE A 85 1.96 -1.61 13.52
N SER A 86 1.36 -2.31 14.45
CA SER A 86 1.03 -1.80 15.79
C SER A 86 2.23 -1.42 16.64
N GLN A 87 3.45 -1.63 16.15
CA GLN A 87 4.68 -1.41 16.91
C GLN A 87 5.35 -0.06 16.64
N ASN A 88 4.83 0.73 15.71
CA ASN A 88 5.49 1.98 15.33
C ASN A 88 4.80 3.18 15.95
N ASP A 89 5.36 3.67 17.07
CA ASP A 89 4.90 4.87 17.74
C ASP A 89 5.55 6.14 17.20
N SER A 90 6.34 6.03 16.13
CA SER A 90 7.04 7.15 15.54
C SER A 90 6.09 8.18 14.94
N GLU A 91 6.36 9.47 15.15
CA GLU A 91 5.66 10.58 14.52
C GLU A 91 6.13 10.84 13.09
N GLU A 92 7.17 10.16 12.68
CA GLU A 92 7.79 10.35 11.38
C GLU A 92 7.14 9.47 10.32
N ALA A 93 7.16 9.95 9.08
CA ALA A 93 6.81 9.12 7.95
C ALA A 93 7.83 8.00 7.78
N VAL A 94 7.38 6.87 7.26
CA VAL A 94 8.24 5.70 7.06
C VAL A 94 8.06 5.17 5.65
N TYR A 95 9.05 4.42 5.17
CA TYR A 95 8.84 3.61 3.98
C TYR A 95 9.00 2.13 4.33
N LEU A 96 8.26 1.31 3.60
CA LEU A 96 8.18 -0.11 3.81
C LEU A 96 8.78 -0.84 2.61
N ILE A 97 9.51 -1.91 2.88
CA ILE A 97 10.07 -2.77 1.84
C ILE A 97 9.71 -4.21 2.17
N TYR A 98 9.13 -4.91 1.20
CA TYR A 98 8.83 -6.33 1.29
C TYR A 98 9.39 -7.04 0.05
N GLU A 99 10.17 -8.08 0.28
CA GLU A 99 10.84 -8.81 -0.80
C GLU A 99 10.42 -10.28 -0.87
N GLY A 100 9.28 -10.61 -0.27
CA GLY A 100 8.69 -11.94 -0.37
C GLY A 100 8.74 -12.74 0.92
N ASP A 101 8.12 -13.90 0.85
CA ASP A 101 8.01 -14.83 1.96
C ASP A 101 9.33 -15.58 2.16
N LYS A 102 9.90 -15.45 3.36
CA LYS A 102 11.18 -16.09 3.71
C LYS A 102 11.02 -17.29 4.62
N ASN A 103 9.85 -17.44 5.27
CA ASN A 103 9.61 -18.52 6.23
C ASN A 103 8.69 -19.63 5.69
N GLY A 104 8.19 -19.50 4.47
CA GLY A 104 7.38 -20.52 3.82
C GLY A 104 5.91 -20.54 4.18
N ASN A 105 5.44 -19.61 5.00
CA ASN A 105 4.03 -19.59 5.43
C ASN A 105 3.10 -18.86 4.45
N ARG A 106 3.63 -18.19 3.43
CA ARG A 106 2.90 -17.42 2.41
C ARG A 106 2.08 -16.26 2.96
N ILE A 107 2.36 -15.82 4.17
CA ILE A 107 1.71 -14.69 4.82
C ILE A 107 2.81 -13.67 5.15
N PRO A 108 2.64 -12.39 4.79
CA PRO A 108 3.64 -11.39 5.17
C PRO A 108 3.69 -11.23 6.68
N ASP A 109 4.84 -11.48 7.27
CA ASP A 109 5.07 -11.28 8.69
C ASP A 109 5.73 -9.91 8.93
N PRO A 110 5.47 -9.26 10.07
CA PRO A 110 6.18 -8.03 10.40
C PRO A 110 7.70 -8.16 10.37
N SER A 111 8.22 -9.35 10.69
CA SER A 111 9.66 -9.62 10.65
C SER A 111 10.24 -9.62 9.23
N GLU A 112 9.42 -9.85 8.23
CA GLU A 112 9.82 -9.89 6.82
C GLU A 112 9.72 -8.52 6.15
N ILE A 113 9.08 -7.54 6.81
CA ILE A 113 8.86 -6.22 6.27
C ILE A 113 9.83 -5.25 6.92
N GLN A 114 10.66 -4.60 6.10
CA GLN A 114 11.55 -3.56 6.58
C GLN A 114 10.78 -2.27 6.73
N VAL A 115 10.85 -1.64 7.89
CA VAL A 115 10.26 -0.33 8.17
C VAL A 115 11.40 0.63 8.43
N LEU A 116 11.54 1.62 7.56
CA LEU A 116 12.68 2.55 7.59
C LEU A 116 12.16 3.98 7.69
N PRO A 117 12.79 4.83 8.49
CA PRO A 117 12.33 6.20 8.65
C PRO A 117 12.60 7.03 7.40
N LEU A 118 11.67 7.94 7.09
CA LEU A 118 11.88 9.02 6.13
C LEU A 118 12.27 10.27 6.91
N GLN A 119 13.19 11.06 6.35
CA GLN A 119 13.61 12.32 6.98
C GLN A 119 12.57 13.42 6.84
N GLY A 120 11.75 13.34 5.79
CA GLY A 120 10.68 14.29 5.53
C GLY A 120 9.32 13.76 5.95
N ASP A 121 8.27 14.41 5.44
CA ASP A 121 6.88 14.08 5.75
C ASP A 121 6.29 12.98 4.85
N GLY A 122 7.06 12.47 3.90
CA GLY A 122 6.59 11.48 2.95
C GLY A 122 5.90 12.06 1.72
N ASP A 123 6.02 13.35 1.49
CA ASP A 123 5.46 14.00 0.30
C ASP A 123 6.11 13.40 -0.96
N PHE A 124 5.29 13.14 -1.98
CA PHE A 124 5.77 12.52 -3.23
C PHE A 124 6.80 13.39 -3.96
N ARG A 125 6.81 14.69 -3.69
CA ARG A 125 7.76 15.64 -4.29
C ARG A 125 9.12 15.67 -3.60
N SER A 126 9.24 15.03 -2.43
CA SER A 126 10.50 15.01 -1.69
C SER A 126 11.57 14.18 -2.41
N GLU A 127 12.83 14.53 -2.17
CA GLU A 127 13.95 13.79 -2.75
C GLU A 127 13.95 12.33 -2.38
N GLU A 128 13.57 12.00 -1.15
CA GLU A 128 13.50 10.62 -0.66
C GLU A 128 12.45 9.81 -1.42
N CYS A 129 11.25 10.38 -1.60
CA CYS A 129 10.19 9.70 -2.35
C CYS A 129 10.53 9.58 -3.83
N ILE A 130 11.20 10.56 -4.40
CA ILE A 130 11.69 10.50 -5.78
C ILE A 130 12.76 9.41 -5.93
N ALA A 131 13.64 9.25 -4.94
CA ALA A 131 14.63 8.18 -4.96
C ALA A 131 13.97 6.80 -4.95
N LEU A 132 12.90 6.63 -4.19
CA LEU A 132 12.12 5.40 -4.20
C LEU A 132 11.39 5.20 -5.53
N LEU A 133 10.82 6.28 -6.06
CA LEU A 133 10.15 6.27 -7.37
C LEU A 133 11.09 5.78 -8.46
N LYS A 134 12.34 6.22 -8.46
CA LYS A 134 13.33 5.81 -9.46
C LYS A 134 13.59 4.31 -9.45
N GLN A 135 13.44 3.65 -8.32
CA GLN A 135 13.61 2.21 -8.19
C GLN A 135 12.39 1.40 -8.66
N ALA A 136 11.25 2.05 -8.79
CA ALA A 136 9.99 1.37 -9.14
C ALA A 136 9.90 1.08 -10.63
N ASP A 137 9.30 -0.04 -10.96
CA ASP A 137 8.88 -0.37 -12.32
C ASP A 137 7.44 0.05 -12.57
N ILE A 138 6.57 -0.13 -11.57
CA ILE A 138 5.14 0.19 -11.64
C ILE A 138 4.74 0.91 -10.37
N VAL A 139 4.02 2.02 -10.53
CA VAL A 139 3.44 2.77 -9.41
C VAL A 139 1.93 2.49 -9.37
N VAL A 140 1.43 2.11 -8.21
CA VAL A 140 0.00 1.93 -7.99
C VAL A 140 -0.46 2.99 -6.99
N THR A 141 -1.44 3.78 -7.38
CA THR A 141 -1.82 4.95 -6.59
C THR A 141 -3.28 5.32 -6.82
N ASN A 142 -3.81 6.13 -5.90
CA ASN A 142 -5.10 6.79 -6.04
C ASN A 142 -4.95 8.22 -5.47
N PRO A 143 -4.30 9.12 -6.21
CA PRO A 143 -3.97 10.45 -5.67
C PRO A 143 -5.24 11.29 -5.48
N PRO A 144 -5.24 12.22 -4.50
CA PRO A 144 -6.31 13.19 -4.35
C PRO A 144 -6.48 14.03 -5.62
N PHE A 145 -7.70 14.50 -5.88
CA PHE A 145 -7.98 15.31 -7.05
C PHE A 145 -7.10 16.57 -7.14
N SER A 146 -6.81 17.18 -5.99
CA SER A 146 -5.99 18.40 -5.93
C SER A 146 -4.54 18.18 -6.37
N LEU A 147 -4.03 16.95 -6.26
CA LEU A 147 -2.63 16.61 -6.58
C LEU A 147 -2.52 15.75 -7.84
N PHE A 148 -3.62 15.41 -8.46
CA PHE A 148 -3.66 14.46 -9.56
C PHE A 148 -2.75 14.86 -10.72
N ARG A 149 -2.88 16.09 -11.20
CA ARG A 149 -2.11 16.57 -12.36
C ARG A 149 -0.62 16.59 -12.09
N GLU A 150 -0.24 17.07 -10.92
CA GLU A 150 1.17 17.17 -10.53
C GLU A 150 1.79 15.79 -10.36
N TYR A 151 1.06 14.88 -9.75
CA TYR A 151 1.52 13.50 -9.54
C TYR A 151 1.68 12.75 -10.85
N VAL A 152 0.71 12.82 -11.74
CA VAL A 152 0.78 12.19 -13.06
C VAL A 152 1.93 12.78 -13.88
N ALA A 153 2.11 14.10 -13.83
CA ALA A 153 3.23 14.75 -14.51
C ALA A 153 4.58 14.21 -14.03
N GLN A 154 4.73 13.98 -12.73
CA GLN A 154 5.94 13.38 -12.16
C GLN A 154 6.16 11.96 -12.68
N LEU A 155 5.12 11.14 -12.70
CA LEU A 155 5.21 9.76 -13.20
C LEU A 155 5.62 9.70 -14.66
N VAL A 156 5.09 10.59 -15.48
CA VAL A 156 5.44 10.71 -16.90
C VAL A 156 6.89 11.19 -17.05
N GLU A 157 7.28 12.19 -16.28
CA GLU A 157 8.64 12.74 -16.30
C GLU A 157 9.69 11.66 -16.03
N TYR A 158 9.43 10.79 -15.05
CA TYR A 158 10.36 9.71 -14.71
C TYR A 158 10.14 8.44 -15.53
N GLY A 159 9.25 8.48 -16.52
CA GLY A 159 9.01 7.36 -17.43
C GLY A 159 8.44 6.12 -16.75
N LYS A 160 7.65 6.28 -15.72
CA LYS A 160 7.11 5.17 -14.96
C LYS A 160 5.78 4.70 -15.52
N LYS A 161 5.60 3.39 -15.55
CA LYS A 161 4.27 2.80 -15.73
C LYS A 161 3.49 2.98 -14.45
N PHE A 162 2.21 3.30 -14.55
CA PHE A 162 1.41 3.51 -13.37
C PHE A 162 -0.03 3.03 -13.57
N LEU A 163 -0.64 2.65 -12.44
CA LEU A 163 -2.04 2.28 -12.34
C LEU A 163 -2.69 3.23 -11.35
N ILE A 164 -3.74 3.91 -11.81
CA ILE A 164 -4.56 4.73 -10.92
C ILE A 164 -5.83 3.91 -10.65
N ILE A 165 -6.01 3.54 -9.39
CA ILE A 165 -7.15 2.72 -8.97
C ILE A 165 -8.18 3.63 -8.33
N GLY A 166 -9.29 3.85 -9.03
CA GLY A 166 -10.42 4.60 -8.50
C GLY A 166 -11.42 3.68 -7.80
N ASN A 167 -12.58 4.24 -7.48
CA ASN A 167 -13.63 3.47 -6.81
C ASN A 167 -14.31 2.44 -7.73
N GLN A 168 -14.18 2.59 -9.04
CA GLN A 168 -14.87 1.74 -10.01
C GLN A 168 -14.00 1.21 -11.15
N ASN A 169 -12.92 1.90 -11.52
CA ASN A 169 -12.13 1.54 -12.67
C ASN A 169 -10.64 1.77 -12.43
N ALA A 170 -9.81 0.85 -12.96
CA ALA A 170 -8.38 1.05 -13.04
C ALA A 170 -8.03 1.70 -14.38
N ILE A 171 -7.17 2.70 -14.35
CA ILE A 171 -6.66 3.39 -15.53
C ILE A 171 -5.16 3.10 -15.64
N THR A 172 -4.73 2.58 -16.78
CA THR A 172 -3.31 2.30 -17.05
C THR A 172 -2.74 3.28 -18.07
N TYR A 173 -1.52 3.63 -17.85
CA TYR A 173 -0.77 4.48 -18.78
C TYR A 173 0.62 3.93 -18.99
#